data_201ef834897595425fd51db04b40d03c
#
_entry.id   201ef834897595425fd51db04b40d03c
#
_cell.length_a   1.000
_cell.length_b   1.000
_cell.length_c   1.000
_cell.angle_alpha   90.00
_cell.angle_beta   90.00
_cell.angle_gamma   90.00
#
_symmetry.space_group_name_H-M   'P 1'
#
loop_
_entity.id
_entity.type
_entity.pdbx_description
1 polymer ?
#
loop_
_entity_poly.entity_id
_entity_poly.type
_entity_poly.pdbx_seq_one_letter_code
_entity_poly.pdbx_strand_id
1 'polypeptide(L)'
;MNDRRDDYRDTVFLPVTSFPMRGELRRLEPRLLARWAERDLWAELRRKSRGRPLFILHDGPPYANGHLHIGTALNKILKDVVNRARQMAGFDALYIPGWDCHGLPIEWRIEEEYRAKGRDKDAVPVVAFRAECRAYAEKWMGVQGEEFRRLGVAGDWADRYATMDFPSEAAIAAEIGKFLLSGALYRGLRPVMWSPVEKTALAEAEIEYHDHTSETVFVRFAIDPARTGRADLSGVSVAIWTTTPWTIPGNRAIACGAGIDYALAHIDSVELGSLARPGEKLLVALALLPEFCAATGIATHHVEHVFKGEELAGLVCRHPLAGHGYEQSAPIFEGDFVTTEQGTGFVHIAPGHGEEDFALGQAHGLEVPDTVGPDGTFNAWVPLFAGLHVYKAAGPVMKALEDAGTLIARGRLVHSYPHSWRSKAPLIFRATPQWFIRMDGPENIRGKALAAIAETGFVPARGRTRLASMVEQRPDWCVSRQRAWGVPITVFVERRSGEPLRDPAVMARIVAAFAAEGADA
;
A
#
# COMPACT_ATOMS: atom_id res chain seq x y z
N MET A 1 -37.99 -35.26 -54.23
CA MET A 1 -39.11 -34.82 -53.37
C MET A 1 -38.67 -33.57 -52.63
N ASN A 2 -39.22 -32.40 -53.10
CA ASN A 2 -38.94 -31.10 -52.46
C ASN A 2 -39.78 -31.02 -51.15
N ASP A 3 -39.12 -31.14 -50.03
CA ASP A 3 -39.73 -30.91 -48.70
C ASP A 3 -39.93 -29.40 -48.53
N ARG A 4 -41.02 -28.86 -49.10
CA ARG A 4 -41.50 -27.52 -48.77
C ARG A 4 -42.08 -27.60 -47.35
N ARG A 5 -41.27 -27.27 -46.38
CA ARG A 5 -41.78 -26.95 -45.04
C ARG A 5 -42.74 -25.78 -45.19
N ASP A 6 -44.03 -26.04 -44.98
CA ASP A 6 -45.03 -25.00 -45.00
C ASP A 6 -44.62 -23.88 -44.05
N ASP A 7 -44.45 -22.68 -44.61
CA ASP A 7 -44.08 -21.50 -43.81
C ASP A 7 -45.34 -20.88 -43.21
N TYR A 8 -45.62 -21.19 -41.98
CA TYR A 8 -46.82 -20.70 -41.24
C TYR A 8 -46.64 -19.29 -40.70
N ARG A 9 -45.59 -18.55 -41.02
CA ARG A 9 -45.36 -17.18 -40.49
C ARG A 9 -46.47 -16.22 -40.82
N ASP A 10 -47.08 -16.35 -42.00
CA ASP A 10 -48.17 -15.48 -42.44
C ASP A 10 -49.55 -15.85 -41.84
N THR A 11 -49.63 -16.96 -41.12
CA THR A 11 -50.83 -17.38 -40.41
C THR A 11 -50.88 -16.92 -38.93
N VAL A 12 -49.79 -16.31 -38.46
CA VAL A 12 -49.70 -15.82 -37.08
C VAL A 12 -50.32 -14.43 -36.98
N PHE A 13 -51.37 -14.30 -36.23
CA PHE A 13 -52.03 -13.01 -35.98
C PHE A 13 -51.22 -12.18 -34.99
N LEU A 14 -50.23 -11.42 -35.51
CA LEU A 14 -49.45 -10.47 -34.70
C LEU A 14 -50.17 -9.11 -34.72
N PRO A 15 -50.19 -8.39 -33.59
CA PRO A 15 -50.75 -7.04 -33.53
C PRO A 15 -49.92 -6.11 -34.44
N VAL A 16 -50.60 -5.34 -35.31
CA VAL A 16 -49.97 -4.29 -36.10
C VAL A 16 -49.75 -3.08 -35.20
N THR A 17 -48.52 -2.69 -34.99
CA THR A 17 -48.17 -1.58 -34.14
C THR A 17 -47.06 -0.74 -34.79
N SER A 18 -47.12 0.59 -34.60
CA SER A 18 -46.02 1.51 -34.93
C SER A 18 -44.89 1.52 -33.90
N PHE A 19 -45.08 0.79 -32.79
CA PHE A 19 -44.06 0.68 -31.74
C PHE A 19 -42.88 -0.16 -32.27
N PRO A 20 -41.65 0.37 -32.26
CA PRO A 20 -40.51 -0.35 -32.81
C PRO A 20 -40.18 -1.58 -31.99
N MET A 21 -40.19 -2.76 -32.61
CA MET A 21 -39.88 -4.05 -31.98
C MET A 21 -38.39 -4.21 -31.63
N ARG A 22 -37.53 -3.41 -32.22
CA ARG A 22 -36.09 -3.37 -31.95
C ARG A 22 -35.69 -1.99 -31.45
N GLY A 23 -34.95 -1.93 -30.36
CA GLY A 23 -34.55 -0.65 -29.74
C GLY A 23 -33.61 0.19 -30.58
N GLU A 24 -32.81 -0.39 -31.47
CA GLU A 24 -31.81 0.28 -32.33
C GLU A 24 -31.01 1.36 -31.55
N LEU A 25 -30.50 1.03 -30.39
CA LEU A 25 -29.92 1.98 -29.41
C LEU A 25 -28.86 2.87 -30.06
N ARG A 26 -28.06 2.35 -30.97
CA ARG A 26 -27.03 3.13 -31.68
C ARG A 26 -27.60 4.36 -32.42
N ARG A 27 -28.86 4.31 -32.86
CA ARG A 27 -29.55 5.42 -33.53
C ARG A 27 -30.45 6.20 -32.57
N LEU A 28 -31.09 5.52 -31.62
CA LEU A 28 -32.04 6.10 -30.70
C LEU A 28 -31.34 7.02 -29.68
N GLU A 29 -30.24 6.56 -29.06
CA GLU A 29 -29.55 7.31 -28.02
C GLU A 29 -29.03 8.68 -28.49
N PRO A 30 -28.27 8.79 -29.61
CA PRO A 30 -27.84 10.11 -30.09
C PRO A 30 -29.01 11.06 -30.37
N ARG A 31 -30.12 10.54 -30.90
CA ARG A 31 -31.32 11.36 -31.15
C ARG A 31 -31.96 11.86 -29.85
N LEU A 32 -31.98 11.03 -28.81
CA LEU A 32 -32.48 11.44 -27.49
C LEU A 32 -31.58 12.49 -26.85
N LEU A 33 -30.25 12.30 -26.92
CA LEU A 33 -29.29 13.28 -26.41
C LEU A 33 -29.42 14.62 -27.12
N ALA A 34 -29.54 14.62 -28.45
CA ALA A 34 -29.73 15.85 -29.23
C ALA A 34 -31.05 16.57 -28.80
N ARG A 35 -32.14 15.82 -28.62
CA ARG A 35 -33.42 16.37 -28.15
C ARG A 35 -33.32 16.96 -26.73
N TRP A 36 -32.52 16.32 -25.83
CA TRP A 36 -32.31 16.84 -24.47
C TRP A 36 -31.47 18.11 -24.47
N ALA A 37 -30.45 18.17 -25.32
CA ALA A 37 -29.63 19.36 -25.48
C ALA A 37 -30.43 20.53 -26.09
N GLU A 38 -31.23 20.28 -27.15
CA GLU A 38 -32.09 21.29 -27.79
C GLU A 38 -33.10 21.92 -26.80
N ARG A 39 -33.60 21.12 -25.85
CA ARG A 39 -34.52 21.59 -24.80
C ARG A 39 -33.84 22.19 -23.59
N ASP A 40 -32.52 22.13 -23.52
CA ASP A 40 -31.78 22.40 -22.28
C ASP A 40 -32.42 21.71 -21.06
N LEU A 41 -32.54 20.38 -21.16
CA LEU A 41 -33.26 19.56 -20.17
C LEU A 41 -32.70 19.77 -18.75
N TRP A 42 -31.39 19.97 -18.61
CA TRP A 42 -30.78 20.19 -17.29
C TRP A 42 -31.29 21.50 -16.64
N ALA A 43 -31.24 22.62 -17.34
CA ALA A 43 -31.77 23.90 -16.83
C ALA A 43 -33.27 23.83 -16.53
N GLU A 44 -34.05 23.10 -17.37
CA GLU A 44 -35.48 22.86 -17.11
C GLU A 44 -35.70 22.09 -15.80
N LEU A 45 -34.92 21.04 -15.54
CA LEU A 45 -34.97 20.27 -14.32
C LEU A 45 -34.61 21.12 -13.09
N ARG A 46 -33.54 21.92 -13.16
CA ARG A 46 -33.13 22.82 -12.08
C ARG A 46 -34.22 23.84 -11.76
N ARG A 47 -34.83 24.45 -12.79
CA ARG A 47 -35.92 25.39 -12.59
C ARG A 47 -37.14 24.77 -11.92
N LYS A 48 -37.54 23.56 -12.33
CA LYS A 48 -38.66 22.81 -11.75
C LYS A 48 -38.39 22.28 -10.34
N SER A 49 -37.13 22.16 -9.96
CA SER A 49 -36.73 21.62 -8.65
C SER A 49 -36.61 22.70 -7.57
N ARG A 50 -36.68 23.98 -7.92
CA ARG A 50 -36.57 25.07 -6.95
C ARG A 50 -37.59 24.94 -5.82
N GLY A 51 -37.08 25.01 -4.58
CA GLY A 51 -37.90 24.89 -3.37
C GLY A 51 -38.23 23.46 -2.95
N ARG A 52 -37.77 22.44 -3.65
CA ARG A 52 -37.87 21.05 -3.23
C ARG A 52 -36.78 20.70 -2.20
N PRO A 53 -37.00 19.67 -1.37
CA PRO A 53 -35.94 19.15 -0.50
C PRO A 53 -34.71 18.74 -1.31
N LEU A 54 -33.51 19.18 -0.84
CA LEU A 54 -32.27 18.89 -1.50
C LEU A 54 -31.86 17.43 -1.29
N PHE A 55 -31.42 16.78 -2.37
CA PHE A 55 -30.76 15.46 -2.33
C PHE A 55 -29.39 15.57 -3.02
N ILE A 56 -28.33 15.42 -2.26
CA ILE A 56 -26.96 15.47 -2.77
C ILE A 56 -26.40 14.06 -2.82
N LEU A 57 -26.02 13.61 -4.01
CA LEU A 57 -25.20 12.42 -4.18
C LEU A 57 -23.75 12.88 -4.32
N HIS A 58 -22.96 12.63 -3.28
CA HIS A 58 -21.51 12.86 -3.33
C HIS A 58 -20.83 11.71 -4.08
N ASP A 59 -20.18 12.03 -5.16
CA ASP A 59 -19.52 11.05 -6.04
C ASP A 59 -18.01 10.95 -5.73
N GLY A 60 -17.46 9.74 -5.73
CA GLY A 60 -16.02 9.55 -5.86
C GLY A 60 -15.62 9.93 -7.28
N PRO A 61 -14.82 11.00 -7.47
CA PRO A 61 -14.49 11.50 -8.80
C PRO A 61 -13.55 10.53 -9.53
N PRO A 62 -13.74 10.30 -10.84
CA PRO A 62 -12.82 9.50 -11.64
C PRO A 62 -11.47 10.20 -11.80
N TYR A 63 -10.42 9.42 -12.02
CA TYR A 63 -9.13 9.96 -12.41
C TYR A 63 -9.19 10.53 -13.83
N ALA A 64 -8.58 11.71 -14.00
CA ALA A 64 -8.42 12.38 -15.30
C ALA A 64 -7.30 11.72 -16.12
N ASN A 65 -7.45 10.42 -16.43
CA ASN A 65 -6.41 9.61 -17.08
C ASN A 65 -7.02 8.49 -17.94
N GLY A 66 -6.96 8.63 -19.24
CA GLY A 66 -7.44 7.64 -20.19
C GLY A 66 -8.95 7.70 -20.44
N HIS A 67 -9.41 6.84 -21.36
CA HIS A 67 -10.83 6.65 -21.68
C HIS A 67 -11.58 5.95 -20.54
N LEU A 68 -12.90 6.11 -20.51
CA LEU A 68 -13.75 5.39 -19.58
C LEU A 68 -13.67 3.88 -19.86
N HIS A 69 -13.47 3.10 -18.81
CA HIS A 69 -13.66 1.66 -18.87
C HIS A 69 -15.06 1.27 -18.37
N ILE A 70 -15.46 0.02 -18.58
CA ILE A 70 -16.81 -0.46 -18.24
C ILE A 70 -17.15 -0.27 -16.76
N GLY A 71 -16.17 -0.38 -15.85
CA GLY A 71 -16.38 -0.14 -14.41
C GLY A 71 -16.70 1.31 -14.10
N THR A 72 -16.03 2.27 -14.75
CA THR A 72 -16.34 3.71 -14.63
C THR A 72 -17.72 4.02 -15.18
N ALA A 73 -18.06 3.45 -16.34
CA ALA A 73 -19.38 3.60 -16.95
C ALA A 73 -20.50 3.04 -16.05
N LEU A 74 -20.33 1.82 -15.53
CA LEU A 74 -21.28 1.20 -14.60
C LEU A 74 -21.50 2.05 -13.35
N ASN A 75 -20.41 2.47 -12.70
CA ASN A 75 -20.46 3.31 -11.52
C ASN A 75 -21.24 4.60 -11.76
N LYS A 76 -20.95 5.31 -12.85
CA LYS A 76 -21.60 6.59 -13.18
C LYS A 76 -23.07 6.42 -13.58
N ILE A 77 -23.39 5.38 -14.34
CA ILE A 77 -24.78 5.07 -14.73
C ILE A 77 -25.63 4.76 -13.49
N LEU A 78 -25.14 3.96 -12.55
CA LEU A 78 -25.87 3.64 -11.32
C LEU A 78 -26.15 4.90 -10.49
N LYS A 79 -25.19 5.82 -10.39
CA LYS A 79 -25.37 7.11 -9.70
C LYS A 79 -26.38 8.01 -10.42
N ASP A 80 -26.33 8.05 -11.75
CA ASP A 80 -27.31 8.79 -12.56
C ASP A 80 -28.72 8.23 -12.35
N VAL A 81 -28.89 6.91 -12.27
CA VAL A 81 -30.18 6.27 -11.95
C VAL A 81 -30.69 6.71 -10.58
N VAL A 82 -29.83 6.76 -9.56
CA VAL A 82 -30.19 7.25 -8.21
C VAL A 82 -30.65 8.70 -8.27
N ASN A 83 -29.89 9.58 -8.93
CA ASN A 83 -30.25 11.01 -9.05
C ASN A 83 -31.56 11.20 -9.79
N ARG A 84 -31.79 10.48 -10.89
CA ARG A 84 -33.05 10.55 -11.65
C ARG A 84 -34.23 10.04 -10.83
N ALA A 85 -34.05 8.93 -10.11
CA ALA A 85 -35.10 8.39 -9.23
C ALA A 85 -35.47 9.40 -8.14
N ARG A 86 -34.50 10.03 -7.50
CA ARG A 86 -34.74 11.07 -6.49
C ARG A 86 -35.39 12.32 -7.08
N GLN A 87 -34.96 12.74 -8.27
CA GLN A 87 -35.59 13.85 -9.00
C GLN A 87 -37.07 13.57 -9.30
N MET A 88 -37.40 12.35 -9.75
CA MET A 88 -38.78 11.92 -10.01
C MET A 88 -39.59 11.79 -8.72
N ALA A 89 -38.96 11.44 -7.60
CA ALA A 89 -39.59 11.35 -6.27
C ALA A 89 -39.83 12.72 -5.62
N GLY A 90 -39.55 13.83 -6.31
CA GLY A 90 -39.86 15.17 -5.82
C GLY A 90 -38.73 15.90 -5.08
N PHE A 91 -37.52 15.37 -5.11
CA PHE A 91 -36.34 16.04 -4.57
C PHE A 91 -35.68 16.96 -5.60
N ASP A 92 -34.88 17.91 -5.12
CA ASP A 92 -33.89 18.62 -5.92
C ASP A 92 -32.58 17.82 -5.91
N ALA A 93 -32.42 16.92 -6.89
CA ALA A 93 -31.27 16.05 -7.02
C ALA A 93 -30.17 16.71 -7.86
N LEU A 94 -29.47 17.67 -7.25
CA LEU A 94 -28.34 18.36 -7.86
C LEU A 94 -27.14 17.42 -7.95
N TYR A 95 -26.55 17.31 -9.13
CA TYR A 95 -25.32 16.56 -9.37
C TYR A 95 -24.27 17.45 -10.04
N ILE A 96 -23.17 17.67 -9.35
CA ILE A 96 -21.99 18.38 -9.84
C ILE A 96 -20.90 17.33 -10.12
N PRO A 97 -20.50 17.15 -11.39
CA PRO A 97 -19.44 16.20 -11.73
C PRO A 97 -18.07 16.71 -11.26
N GLY A 98 -17.19 15.77 -10.89
CA GLY A 98 -15.85 16.11 -10.45
C GLY A 98 -14.79 15.15 -11.03
N TRP A 99 -13.52 15.57 -10.94
CA TRP A 99 -12.35 14.78 -11.34
C TRP A 99 -11.26 14.82 -10.29
N ASP A 100 -10.65 13.64 -10.08
CA ASP A 100 -9.37 13.51 -9.38
C ASP A 100 -8.24 13.68 -10.39
N CYS A 101 -7.37 14.68 -10.16
CA CYS A 101 -6.37 15.11 -11.13
C CYS A 101 -4.94 14.98 -10.65
N HIS A 102 -4.71 14.58 -9.38
CA HIS A 102 -3.38 14.50 -8.80
C HIS A 102 -2.87 13.06 -8.65
N GLY A 103 -1.57 12.95 -8.33
CA GLY A 103 -0.96 11.72 -7.91
C GLY A 103 -0.29 10.89 -8.99
N LEU A 104 0.12 9.71 -8.59
CA LEU A 104 0.97 8.80 -9.34
C LEU A 104 0.48 8.44 -10.74
N PRO A 105 -0.81 8.18 -11.00
CA PRO A 105 -1.23 7.72 -12.34
C PRO A 105 -0.96 8.70 -13.47
N ILE A 106 -1.11 9.98 -13.21
CA ILE A 106 -0.86 11.04 -14.20
C ILE A 106 0.64 11.32 -14.30
N GLU A 107 1.31 11.49 -13.15
CA GLU A 107 2.75 11.71 -13.11
C GLU A 107 3.52 10.58 -13.81
N TRP A 108 3.16 9.32 -13.53
CA TRP A 108 3.78 8.15 -14.15
C TRP A 108 3.62 8.14 -15.66
N ARG A 109 2.44 8.53 -16.16
CA ARG A 109 2.19 8.59 -17.60
C ARG A 109 3.08 9.61 -18.31
N ILE A 110 3.22 10.78 -17.72
CA ILE A 110 4.13 11.82 -18.24
C ILE A 110 5.59 11.35 -18.15
N GLU A 111 5.97 10.71 -17.04
CA GLU A 111 7.31 10.13 -16.88
C GLU A 111 7.61 9.05 -17.93
N GLU A 112 6.65 8.16 -18.26
CA GLU A 112 6.80 7.20 -19.35
C GLU A 112 7.05 7.88 -20.70
N GLU A 113 6.35 8.99 -20.97
CA GLU A 113 6.57 9.77 -22.20
C GLU A 113 7.97 10.41 -22.26
N TYR A 114 8.50 10.84 -21.10
CA TYR A 114 9.87 11.34 -20.97
C TYR A 114 10.87 10.22 -21.24
N ARG A 115 10.72 9.08 -20.61
CA ARG A 115 11.57 7.90 -20.81
C ARG A 115 11.57 7.43 -22.27
N ALA A 116 10.41 7.39 -22.92
CA ALA A 116 10.29 7.02 -24.34
C ALA A 116 11.06 7.98 -25.27
N LYS A 117 11.24 9.24 -24.84
CA LYS A 117 12.03 10.27 -25.55
C LYS A 117 13.49 10.31 -25.08
N GLY A 118 13.93 9.37 -24.24
CA GLY A 118 15.29 9.35 -23.66
C GLY A 118 15.59 10.51 -22.70
N ARG A 119 14.57 11.13 -22.11
CA ARG A 119 14.69 12.25 -21.17
C ARG A 119 14.45 11.78 -19.74
N ASP A 120 15.13 12.41 -18.79
CA ASP A 120 14.92 12.23 -17.36
C ASP A 120 14.00 13.35 -16.84
N LYS A 121 12.91 12.98 -16.15
CA LYS A 121 11.99 13.96 -15.55
C LYS A 121 12.67 14.79 -14.45
N ASP A 122 13.64 14.19 -13.74
CA ASP A 122 14.34 14.85 -12.64
C ASP A 122 15.32 15.93 -13.13
N ALA A 123 15.64 15.95 -14.43
CA ALA A 123 16.42 17.01 -15.08
C ALA A 123 15.57 18.21 -15.55
N VAL A 124 14.25 18.17 -15.38
CA VAL A 124 13.31 19.21 -15.80
C VAL A 124 12.89 20.06 -14.59
N PRO A 125 12.77 21.39 -14.72
CA PRO A 125 12.22 22.21 -13.65
C PRO A 125 10.84 21.70 -13.19
N VAL A 126 10.68 21.54 -11.89
CA VAL A 126 9.47 20.91 -11.32
C VAL A 126 8.17 21.58 -11.75
N VAL A 127 8.16 22.91 -11.84
CA VAL A 127 6.97 23.67 -12.28
C VAL A 127 6.61 23.36 -13.74
N ALA A 128 7.61 23.21 -14.61
CA ALA A 128 7.38 22.83 -16.01
C ALA A 128 6.80 21.41 -16.12
N PHE A 129 7.34 20.47 -15.35
CA PHE A 129 6.81 19.10 -15.29
C PHE A 129 5.36 19.08 -14.76
N ARG A 130 5.07 19.85 -13.71
CA ARG A 130 3.71 19.98 -13.14
C ARG A 130 2.73 20.58 -14.15
N ALA A 131 3.16 21.56 -14.95
CA ALA A 131 2.33 22.15 -16.02
C ALA A 131 1.95 21.11 -17.09
N GLU A 132 2.87 20.20 -17.45
CA GLU A 132 2.56 19.10 -18.37
C GLU A 132 1.55 18.11 -17.77
N CYS A 133 1.68 17.78 -16.47
CA CYS A 133 0.69 16.95 -15.77
C CYS A 133 -0.69 17.60 -15.74
N ARG A 134 -0.77 18.90 -15.46
CA ARG A 134 -2.02 19.67 -15.47
C ARG A 134 -2.67 19.66 -16.85
N ALA A 135 -1.91 19.96 -17.89
CA ALA A 135 -2.41 19.93 -19.27
C ALA A 135 -2.92 18.55 -19.70
N TYR A 136 -2.23 17.48 -19.26
CA TYR A 136 -2.65 16.10 -19.49
C TYR A 136 -4.00 15.82 -18.81
N ALA A 137 -4.16 16.19 -17.53
CA ALA A 137 -5.39 16.01 -16.79
C ALA A 137 -6.55 16.78 -17.44
N GLU A 138 -6.34 18.04 -17.82
CA GLU A 138 -7.34 18.87 -18.52
C GLU A 138 -7.85 18.20 -19.81
N LYS A 139 -6.93 17.71 -20.64
CA LYS A 139 -7.28 16.97 -21.85
C LYS A 139 -8.21 15.79 -21.54
N TRP A 140 -7.86 14.97 -20.54
CA TRP A 140 -8.65 13.78 -20.23
C TRP A 140 -9.97 14.09 -19.54
N MET A 141 -10.06 15.16 -18.77
CA MET A 141 -11.34 15.68 -18.25
C MET A 141 -12.30 16.03 -19.40
N GLY A 142 -11.79 16.69 -20.44
CA GLY A 142 -12.58 17.02 -21.63
C GLY A 142 -13.10 15.74 -22.31
N VAL A 143 -12.21 14.79 -22.61
CA VAL A 143 -12.56 13.51 -23.27
C VAL A 143 -13.58 12.73 -22.45
N GLN A 144 -13.31 12.51 -21.16
CA GLN A 144 -14.22 11.77 -20.28
C GLN A 144 -15.56 12.50 -20.09
N GLY A 145 -15.57 13.81 -20.05
CA GLY A 145 -16.78 14.63 -19.98
C GLY A 145 -17.71 14.36 -21.17
N GLU A 146 -17.15 14.30 -22.40
CA GLU A 146 -17.92 13.95 -23.59
C GLU A 146 -18.42 12.48 -23.54
N GLU A 147 -17.58 11.55 -23.08
CA GLU A 147 -17.96 10.15 -22.92
C GLU A 147 -19.10 9.97 -21.89
N PHE A 148 -19.07 10.67 -20.77
CA PHE A 148 -20.18 10.67 -19.80
C PHE A 148 -21.46 11.27 -20.36
N ARG A 149 -21.37 12.38 -21.11
CA ARG A 149 -22.52 12.96 -21.80
C ARG A 149 -23.08 11.98 -22.84
N ARG A 150 -22.19 11.26 -23.54
CA ARG A 150 -22.61 10.21 -24.48
C ARG A 150 -23.36 9.06 -23.80
N LEU A 151 -23.01 8.72 -22.54
CA LEU A 151 -23.76 7.78 -21.72
C LEU A 151 -25.09 8.32 -21.20
N GLY A 152 -25.38 9.60 -21.42
CA GLY A 152 -26.61 10.26 -21.01
C GLY A 152 -26.62 10.71 -19.54
N VAL A 153 -25.49 10.77 -18.87
CA VAL A 153 -25.36 11.22 -17.48
C VAL A 153 -25.80 12.68 -17.36
N ALA A 154 -26.79 12.95 -16.51
CA ALA A 154 -27.28 14.29 -16.23
C ALA A 154 -26.53 14.93 -15.08
N GLY A 155 -26.06 16.15 -15.27
CA GLY A 155 -25.30 16.89 -14.25
C GLY A 155 -24.97 18.31 -14.70
N ASP A 156 -24.46 19.11 -13.78
CA ASP A 156 -23.97 20.46 -14.07
C ASP A 156 -22.54 20.40 -14.62
N TRP A 157 -22.45 20.16 -15.92
CA TRP A 157 -21.16 20.05 -16.60
C TRP A 157 -20.43 21.39 -16.75
N ALA A 158 -21.14 22.52 -16.55
CA ALA A 158 -20.56 23.85 -16.57
C ALA A 158 -19.92 24.22 -15.22
N ASP A 159 -20.53 23.76 -14.13
CA ASP A 159 -20.04 23.96 -12.75
C ASP A 159 -19.37 22.70 -12.21
N ARG A 160 -18.47 22.12 -12.99
CA ARG A 160 -17.67 20.96 -12.58
C ARG A 160 -16.56 21.37 -11.61
N TYR A 161 -16.09 20.46 -10.76
CA TYR A 161 -14.88 20.67 -9.97
C TYR A 161 -13.74 19.73 -10.40
N ALA A 162 -12.51 20.15 -10.15
CA ALA A 162 -11.33 19.30 -10.27
C ALA A 162 -10.42 19.50 -9.06
N THR A 163 -9.79 18.43 -8.59
CA THR A 163 -8.89 18.51 -7.42
C THR A 163 -7.68 19.43 -7.67
N MET A 164 -7.35 19.69 -8.96
CA MET A 164 -6.28 20.62 -9.38
C MET A 164 -6.73 22.07 -9.59
N ASP A 165 -8.02 22.39 -9.41
CA ASP A 165 -8.48 23.78 -9.43
C ASP A 165 -7.95 24.50 -8.18
N PHE A 166 -7.53 25.74 -8.28
CA PHE A 166 -6.90 26.49 -7.17
C PHE A 166 -7.75 26.50 -5.88
N PRO A 167 -9.08 26.70 -5.95
CA PRO A 167 -9.92 26.58 -4.76
C PRO A 167 -9.88 25.18 -4.12
N SER A 168 -9.79 24.12 -4.93
CA SER A 168 -9.69 22.74 -4.43
C SER A 168 -8.33 22.49 -3.79
N GLU A 169 -7.23 22.93 -4.40
CA GLU A 169 -5.89 22.84 -3.82
C GLU A 169 -5.78 23.62 -2.51
N ALA A 170 -6.37 24.80 -2.44
CA ALA A 170 -6.47 25.60 -1.21
C ALA A 170 -7.27 24.89 -0.11
N ALA A 171 -8.39 24.24 -0.47
CA ALA A 171 -9.18 23.45 0.48
C ALA A 171 -8.40 22.25 1.03
N ILE A 172 -7.65 21.53 0.19
CA ILE A 172 -6.78 20.43 0.59
C ILE A 172 -5.70 20.93 1.57
N ALA A 173 -5.04 22.06 1.27
CA ALA A 173 -4.04 22.67 2.14
C ALA A 173 -4.66 23.09 3.49
N ALA A 174 -5.89 23.63 3.48
CA ALA A 174 -6.60 24.02 4.69
C ALA A 174 -6.93 22.81 5.58
N GLU A 175 -7.34 21.67 5.00
CA GLU A 175 -7.62 20.45 5.77
C GLU A 175 -6.35 19.88 6.40
N ILE A 176 -5.24 19.81 5.69
CA ILE A 176 -3.94 19.43 6.27
C ILE A 176 -3.54 20.39 7.41
N GLY A 177 -3.82 21.71 7.23
CA GLY A 177 -3.60 22.70 8.26
C GLY A 177 -4.40 22.42 9.55
N LYS A 178 -5.65 21.97 9.45
CA LYS A 178 -6.46 21.59 10.62
C LYS A 178 -5.83 20.42 11.38
N PHE A 179 -5.36 19.38 10.68
CA PHE A 179 -4.65 18.25 11.33
C PHE A 179 -3.33 18.68 11.97
N LEU A 180 -2.61 19.63 11.35
CA LEU A 180 -1.40 20.19 11.92
C LEU A 180 -1.69 20.94 13.21
N LEU A 181 -2.66 21.85 13.19
CA LEU A 181 -3.02 22.71 14.33
C LEU A 181 -3.59 21.91 15.50
N SER A 182 -4.32 20.82 15.25
CA SER A 182 -4.83 19.92 16.29
C SER A 182 -3.76 19.00 16.86
N GLY A 183 -2.59 18.90 16.23
CA GLY A 183 -1.51 17.97 16.64
C GLY A 183 -1.69 16.54 16.14
N ALA A 184 -2.73 16.27 15.32
CA ALA A 184 -2.94 14.96 14.72
C ALA A 184 -1.95 14.67 13.59
N LEU A 185 -1.47 15.69 12.87
CA LEU A 185 -0.42 15.55 11.87
C LEU A 185 0.96 15.53 12.54
N TYR A 186 1.75 14.50 12.28
CA TYR A 186 3.10 14.37 12.80
C TYR A 186 4.06 13.79 11.78
N ARG A 187 5.35 14.05 11.96
CA ARG A 187 6.43 13.42 11.21
C ARG A 187 7.03 12.28 12.00
N GLY A 188 7.20 11.12 11.39
CA GLY A 188 7.78 9.94 12.03
C GLY A 188 8.64 9.12 11.09
N LEU A 189 9.67 8.46 11.64
CA LEU A 189 10.42 7.42 10.96
C LEU A 189 9.68 6.11 11.20
N ARG A 190 9.15 5.49 10.15
CA ARG A 190 8.49 4.18 10.21
C ARG A 190 8.73 3.39 8.94
N PRO A 191 8.76 2.05 8.99
CA PRO A 191 8.65 1.23 7.80
C PRO A 191 7.31 1.50 7.11
N VAL A 192 7.37 1.74 5.83
CA VAL A 192 6.19 1.91 4.97
C VAL A 192 6.34 1.03 3.75
N MET A 193 5.21 0.64 3.15
CA MET A 193 5.21 0.02 1.84
C MET A 193 5.81 0.99 0.83
N TRP A 194 6.91 0.59 0.23
CA TRP A 194 7.73 1.41 -0.64
C TRP A 194 7.90 0.77 -2.01
N SER A 195 7.70 1.54 -3.07
CA SER A 195 8.02 1.13 -4.42
C SER A 195 9.40 1.66 -4.82
N PRO A 196 10.41 0.78 -5.00
CA PRO A 196 11.72 1.17 -5.53
C PRO A 196 11.65 1.71 -6.96
N VAL A 197 10.67 1.25 -7.75
CA VAL A 197 10.50 1.64 -9.16
C VAL A 197 9.94 3.05 -9.26
N GLU A 198 8.91 3.35 -8.47
CA GLU A 198 8.26 4.66 -8.43
C GLU A 198 8.94 5.61 -7.42
N LYS A 199 9.85 5.11 -6.59
CA LYS A 199 10.58 5.85 -5.53
C LYS A 199 9.64 6.62 -4.59
N THR A 200 8.59 5.94 -4.12
CA THR A 200 7.57 6.55 -3.25
C THR A 200 6.94 5.55 -2.30
N ALA A 201 6.43 6.05 -1.17
CA ALA A 201 5.53 5.32 -0.30
C ALA A 201 4.18 5.10 -0.98
N LEU A 202 3.53 3.97 -0.69
CA LEU A 202 2.19 3.64 -1.14
C LEU A 202 1.27 3.40 0.07
N ALA A 203 -0.01 3.78 -0.07
CA ALA A 203 -1.03 3.41 0.89
C ALA A 203 -1.60 2.03 0.55
N GLU A 204 -2.27 1.39 1.50
CA GLU A 204 -2.88 0.07 1.35
C GLU A 204 -3.80 -0.03 0.10
N ALA A 205 -4.56 1.03 -0.19
CA ALA A 205 -5.43 1.08 -1.38
C ALA A 205 -4.68 1.11 -2.72
N GLU A 206 -3.36 1.31 -2.70
CA GLU A 206 -2.47 1.36 -3.86
C GLU A 206 -1.66 0.06 -4.02
N ILE A 207 -2.00 -0.97 -3.26
CA ILE A 207 -1.30 -2.26 -3.22
C ILE A 207 -2.21 -3.35 -3.78
N GLU A 208 -1.64 -4.19 -4.62
CA GLU A 208 -2.27 -5.41 -5.12
C GLU A 208 -1.42 -6.61 -4.67
N TYR A 209 -2.07 -7.71 -4.37
CA TYR A 209 -1.38 -8.94 -3.98
C TYR A 209 -1.38 -9.92 -5.13
N HIS A 210 -0.18 -10.42 -5.47
CA HIS A 210 0.02 -11.41 -6.52
C HIS A 210 0.91 -12.54 -6.01
N ASP A 211 0.79 -13.72 -6.62
CA ASP A 211 1.69 -14.83 -6.34
C ASP A 211 3.12 -14.44 -6.75
N HIS A 212 4.04 -14.58 -5.81
CA HIS A 212 5.45 -14.28 -5.98
C HIS A 212 6.29 -15.43 -5.45
N THR A 213 7.36 -15.75 -6.16
CA THR A 213 8.32 -16.76 -5.70
C THR A 213 9.49 -16.05 -5.03
N SER A 214 9.58 -16.21 -3.71
CA SER A 214 10.70 -15.69 -2.91
C SER A 214 11.74 -16.76 -2.68
N GLU A 215 13.01 -16.38 -2.72
CA GLU A 215 14.10 -17.22 -2.21
C GLU A 215 14.04 -17.19 -0.68
N THR A 216 14.20 -18.37 -0.04
CA THR A 216 14.18 -18.51 1.41
C THR A 216 15.50 -19.03 1.93
N VAL A 217 15.83 -18.67 3.16
CA VAL A 217 17.06 -19.14 3.82
C VAL A 217 16.79 -19.56 5.27
N PHE A 218 17.49 -20.64 5.70
CA PHE A 218 17.69 -20.95 7.09
C PHE A 218 19.10 -20.51 7.49
N VAL A 219 19.21 -19.72 8.56
CA VAL A 219 20.48 -19.10 8.97
C VAL A 219 20.73 -19.32 10.45
N ARG A 220 21.96 -19.69 10.80
CA ARG A 220 22.38 -19.84 12.19
C ARG A 220 22.92 -18.51 12.75
N PHE A 221 22.46 -18.17 13.94
CA PHE A 221 22.94 -17.07 14.76
C PHE A 221 23.61 -17.64 16.01
N ALA A 222 24.92 -17.64 16.05
CA ALA A 222 25.67 -18.22 17.16
C ALA A 222 25.43 -17.42 18.46
N ILE A 223 25.05 -18.11 19.53
CA ILE A 223 24.95 -17.51 20.87
C ILE A 223 26.34 -17.04 21.32
N ASP A 224 26.45 -15.85 21.87
CA ASP A 224 27.68 -15.30 22.45
C ASP A 224 27.71 -15.54 23.97
N PRO A 225 28.40 -16.59 24.43
CA PRO A 225 28.40 -16.92 25.85
C PRO A 225 29.03 -15.86 26.74
N ALA A 226 29.94 -15.03 26.20
CA ALA A 226 30.57 -13.96 26.94
C ALA A 226 29.60 -12.82 27.28
N ARG A 227 28.61 -12.58 26.39
CA ARG A 227 27.57 -11.53 26.58
C ARG A 227 26.34 -12.05 27.32
N THR A 228 26.06 -13.35 27.25
CA THR A 228 24.87 -13.95 27.89
C THR A 228 25.13 -14.46 29.29
N GLY A 229 26.38 -14.71 29.67
CA GLY A 229 26.72 -15.36 30.95
C GLY A 229 26.33 -16.85 31.01
N ARG A 230 25.90 -17.45 29.89
CA ARG A 230 25.44 -18.86 29.77
C ARG A 230 26.53 -19.71 29.09
N ALA A 231 27.54 -20.11 29.88
CA ALA A 231 28.64 -20.96 29.39
C ALA A 231 28.16 -22.33 28.89
N ASP A 232 27.04 -22.82 29.42
CA ASP A 232 26.36 -24.06 29.02
C ASP A 232 25.84 -24.01 27.56
N LEU A 233 25.58 -22.83 27.03
CA LEU A 233 25.16 -22.61 25.65
C LEU A 233 26.34 -22.28 24.68
N SER A 234 27.56 -22.55 25.10
CA SER A 234 28.72 -22.41 24.21
C SER A 234 28.61 -23.36 23.02
N GLY A 235 28.82 -22.82 21.80
CA GLY A 235 28.68 -23.58 20.55
C GLY A 235 27.25 -23.85 20.09
N VAL A 236 26.25 -23.27 20.77
CA VAL A 236 24.84 -23.33 20.36
C VAL A 236 24.54 -22.17 19.41
N SER A 237 23.72 -22.44 18.40
CA SER A 237 23.17 -21.42 17.49
C SER A 237 21.65 -21.46 17.49
N VAL A 238 21.05 -20.28 17.36
CA VAL A 238 19.62 -20.14 17.03
C VAL A 238 19.46 -20.25 15.52
N ALA A 239 18.53 -21.07 15.05
CA ALA A 239 18.18 -21.13 13.64
C ALA A 239 17.00 -20.20 13.36
N ILE A 240 17.14 -19.25 12.42
CA ILE A 240 16.04 -18.44 11.89
C ILE A 240 15.71 -18.85 10.46
N TRP A 241 14.52 -18.49 10.02
CA TRP A 241 14.07 -18.61 8.64
C TRP A 241 13.51 -17.29 8.14
N THR A 242 13.83 -16.95 6.87
CA THR A 242 13.26 -15.75 6.24
C THR A 242 13.02 -15.94 4.74
N THR A 243 11.97 -15.30 4.23
CA THR A 243 11.65 -15.17 2.80
C THR A 243 12.32 -13.97 2.14
N THR A 244 12.99 -13.12 2.92
CA THR A 244 13.61 -11.87 2.48
C THR A 244 15.09 -11.82 2.88
N PRO A 245 15.97 -12.65 2.29
CA PRO A 245 17.40 -12.71 2.66
C PRO A 245 18.09 -11.34 2.63
N TRP A 246 17.65 -10.44 1.76
CA TRP A 246 18.20 -9.09 1.63
C TRP A 246 18.00 -8.19 2.88
N THR A 247 17.15 -8.59 3.85
CA THR A 247 16.97 -7.85 5.11
C THR A 247 18.00 -8.23 6.19
N ILE A 248 18.73 -9.33 6.03
CA ILE A 248 19.76 -9.81 6.98
C ILE A 248 20.79 -8.70 7.30
N PRO A 249 21.30 -7.90 6.36
CA PRO A 249 22.23 -6.78 6.67
C PRO A 249 21.64 -5.76 7.67
N GLY A 250 20.31 -5.65 7.71
CA GLY A 250 19.59 -4.77 8.64
C GLY A 250 19.24 -5.37 9.98
N ASN A 251 19.62 -6.63 10.24
CA ASN A 251 19.30 -7.32 11.50
C ASN A 251 19.80 -6.57 12.73
N ARG A 252 18.95 -6.53 13.79
CA ARG A 252 19.29 -5.94 15.09
C ARG A 252 18.89 -6.81 16.27
N ALA A 253 18.03 -7.83 16.06
CA ALA A 253 17.59 -8.74 17.11
C ALA A 253 17.01 -10.03 16.52
N ILE A 254 16.60 -10.92 17.38
CA ILE A 254 15.79 -12.10 17.09
C ILE A 254 14.56 -12.03 18.01
N ALA A 255 13.38 -12.43 17.54
CA ALA A 255 12.19 -12.59 18.36
C ALA A 255 11.92 -14.06 18.63
N CYS A 256 11.45 -14.39 19.85
CA CYS A 256 10.93 -15.69 20.26
C CYS A 256 9.53 -15.54 20.89
N GLY A 257 8.73 -16.57 20.87
CA GLY A 257 7.43 -16.60 21.58
C GLY A 257 7.62 -17.11 23.01
N ALA A 258 7.27 -16.31 24.02
CA ALA A 258 7.49 -16.65 25.43
C ALA A 258 7.00 -18.04 25.82
N GLY A 259 5.78 -18.41 25.41
CA GLY A 259 5.14 -19.69 25.73
C GLY A 259 5.51 -20.86 24.81
N ILE A 260 6.32 -20.63 23.77
CA ILE A 260 6.71 -21.68 22.83
C ILE A 260 7.83 -22.55 23.43
N ASP A 261 7.74 -23.87 23.18
CA ASP A 261 8.77 -24.85 23.53
C ASP A 261 9.85 -24.88 22.44
N TYR A 262 11.12 -24.69 22.81
CA TYR A 262 12.28 -24.71 21.93
C TYR A 262 13.20 -25.86 22.26
N ALA A 263 13.43 -26.71 21.28
CA ALA A 263 14.36 -27.84 21.40
C ALA A 263 15.80 -27.39 21.15
N LEU A 264 16.70 -27.77 22.06
CA LEU A 264 18.13 -27.81 21.79
C LEU A 264 18.42 -29.13 21.09
N ALA A 265 18.47 -29.10 19.78
CA ALA A 265 18.71 -30.26 18.94
C ALA A 265 20.21 -30.42 18.67
N HIS A 266 20.77 -31.56 19.07
CA HIS A 266 22.11 -32.01 18.65
C HIS A 266 21.98 -32.78 17.34
N ILE A 267 22.76 -32.39 16.34
CA ILE A 267 22.71 -32.98 14.99
C ILE A 267 23.70 -34.16 14.93
N ASP A 268 23.17 -35.36 14.77
CA ASP A 268 23.99 -36.59 14.75
C ASP A 268 24.51 -36.89 13.35
N SER A 269 23.65 -36.75 12.32
CA SER A 269 24.03 -36.98 10.93
C SER A 269 23.20 -36.11 9.96
N VAL A 270 23.75 -35.87 8.78
CA VAL A 270 23.15 -35.08 7.72
C VAL A 270 23.15 -35.82 6.39
N GLU A 271 22.24 -35.45 5.49
CA GLU A 271 22.20 -35.94 4.12
C GLU A 271 23.34 -35.38 3.28
N LEU A 272 23.69 -36.06 2.20
CA LEU A 272 24.71 -35.56 1.26
C LEU A 272 24.30 -34.25 0.62
N GLY A 273 25.14 -33.22 0.76
CA GLY A 273 24.89 -31.88 0.24
C GLY A 273 24.21 -30.91 1.20
N SER A 274 23.82 -31.36 2.40
CA SER A 274 23.35 -30.49 3.46
C SER A 274 24.44 -29.53 3.91
N LEU A 275 24.05 -28.29 4.26
CA LEU A 275 24.92 -27.29 4.88
C LEU A 275 24.85 -27.31 6.42
N ALA A 276 23.95 -28.13 6.99
CA ALA A 276 23.97 -28.48 8.41
C ALA A 276 25.19 -29.37 8.69
N ARG A 277 25.64 -29.40 9.95
CA ARG A 277 26.90 -30.08 10.31
C ARG A 277 26.66 -31.09 11.41
N PRO A 278 27.19 -32.33 11.29
CA PRO A 278 27.20 -33.25 12.40
C PRO A 278 27.93 -32.64 13.61
N GLY A 279 27.38 -32.84 14.81
CA GLY A 279 27.90 -32.30 16.08
C GLY A 279 27.49 -30.86 16.38
N GLU A 280 26.80 -30.14 15.47
CA GLU A 280 26.28 -28.80 15.82
C GLU A 280 25.02 -28.88 16.68
N LYS A 281 24.78 -27.83 17.46
CA LYS A 281 23.63 -27.67 18.34
C LYS A 281 22.80 -26.48 17.91
N LEU A 282 21.53 -26.75 17.59
CA LEU A 282 20.61 -25.76 17.07
C LEU A 282 19.37 -25.63 17.96
N LEU A 283 18.98 -24.39 18.25
CA LEU A 283 17.70 -24.05 18.88
C LEU A 283 16.65 -23.82 17.80
N VAL A 284 15.55 -24.57 17.88
CA VAL A 284 14.39 -24.50 16.98
C VAL A 284 13.14 -24.80 17.79
N ALA A 285 11.99 -24.19 17.47
CA ALA A 285 10.73 -24.57 18.11
C ALA A 285 10.48 -26.07 17.98
N LEU A 286 10.18 -26.74 19.10
CA LEU A 286 9.99 -28.17 19.16
C LEU A 286 8.94 -28.67 18.16
N ALA A 287 7.86 -27.92 18.00
CA ALA A 287 6.78 -28.24 17.06
C ALA A 287 7.23 -28.21 15.59
N LEU A 288 8.23 -27.39 15.25
CA LEU A 288 8.74 -27.20 13.88
C LEU A 288 10.00 -28.05 13.59
N LEU A 289 10.55 -28.73 14.58
CA LEU A 289 11.80 -29.48 14.46
C LEU A 289 11.77 -30.56 13.35
N PRO A 290 10.70 -31.33 13.16
CA PRO A 290 10.64 -32.31 12.08
C PRO A 290 10.70 -31.68 10.69
N GLU A 291 9.94 -30.60 10.46
CA GLU A 291 9.91 -29.87 9.19
C GLU A 291 11.24 -29.17 8.91
N PHE A 292 11.83 -28.59 9.96
CA PHE A 292 13.15 -27.98 9.89
C PHE A 292 14.23 -29.02 9.48
N CYS A 293 14.26 -30.21 10.09
CA CYS A 293 15.20 -31.27 9.75
C CYS A 293 15.04 -31.69 8.28
N ALA A 294 13.79 -31.90 7.83
CA ALA A 294 13.50 -32.24 6.43
C ALA A 294 13.97 -31.15 5.46
N ALA A 295 13.72 -29.88 5.77
CA ALA A 295 14.10 -28.76 4.92
C ALA A 295 15.61 -28.49 4.87
N THR A 296 16.35 -28.89 5.91
CA THR A 296 17.79 -28.64 6.04
C THR A 296 18.66 -29.88 5.73
N GLY A 297 18.04 -31.02 5.43
CA GLY A 297 18.76 -32.29 5.17
C GLY A 297 19.43 -32.86 6.43
N ILE A 298 18.86 -32.65 7.60
CA ILE A 298 19.29 -33.28 8.84
C ILE A 298 18.67 -34.70 8.89
N ALA A 299 19.50 -35.71 8.85
CA ALA A 299 19.04 -37.10 8.78
C ALA A 299 18.70 -37.67 10.16
N THR A 300 19.55 -37.43 11.17
CA THR A 300 19.29 -37.85 12.55
C THR A 300 19.71 -36.77 13.54
N HIS A 301 18.98 -36.68 14.62
CA HIS A 301 19.21 -35.72 15.71
C HIS A 301 18.65 -36.29 17.02
N HIS A 302 19.10 -35.78 18.15
CA HIS A 302 18.44 -35.95 19.43
C HIS A 302 18.26 -34.61 20.14
N VAL A 303 17.24 -34.53 20.98
CA VAL A 303 16.96 -33.32 21.78
C VAL A 303 17.67 -33.42 23.11
N GLU A 304 18.64 -32.55 23.35
CA GLU A 304 19.37 -32.51 24.63
C GLU A 304 18.56 -31.82 25.74
N HIS A 305 17.81 -30.80 25.39
CA HIS A 305 17.01 -30.02 26.34
C HIS A 305 15.85 -29.31 25.62
N VAL A 306 14.80 -28.95 26.38
CA VAL A 306 13.69 -28.14 25.91
C VAL A 306 13.59 -26.91 26.80
N PHE A 307 13.64 -25.72 26.21
CA PHE A 307 13.50 -24.44 26.89
C PHE A 307 12.13 -23.85 26.57
N LYS A 308 11.57 -23.09 27.51
CA LYS A 308 10.52 -22.11 27.20
C LYS A 308 11.15 -20.87 26.55
N GLY A 309 10.39 -20.18 25.68
CA GLY A 309 10.89 -18.97 25.04
C GLY A 309 11.30 -17.87 26.03
N GLU A 310 10.58 -17.73 27.16
CA GLU A 310 10.92 -16.82 28.25
C GLU A 310 12.31 -17.09 28.86
N GLU A 311 12.80 -18.32 28.84
CA GLU A 311 14.14 -18.69 29.31
C GLU A 311 15.25 -18.32 28.32
N LEU A 312 14.88 -18.10 27.04
CA LEU A 312 15.79 -17.72 25.95
C LEU A 312 15.82 -16.20 25.73
N ALA A 313 14.81 -15.49 26.23
CA ALA A 313 14.79 -14.03 26.18
C ALA A 313 15.97 -13.43 26.95
N GLY A 314 16.59 -12.41 26.38
CA GLY A 314 17.80 -11.79 26.96
C GLY A 314 19.12 -12.46 26.56
N LEU A 315 19.10 -13.64 25.92
CA LEU A 315 20.31 -14.18 25.29
C LEU A 315 20.76 -13.26 24.15
N VAL A 316 22.06 -13.28 23.87
CA VAL A 316 22.64 -12.44 22.81
C VAL A 316 23.35 -13.32 21.78
N CYS A 317 22.98 -13.16 20.52
CA CYS A 317 23.61 -13.83 19.40
C CYS A 317 24.57 -12.88 18.67
N ARG A 318 25.52 -13.45 17.95
CA ARG A 318 26.35 -12.75 16.97
C ARG A 318 25.58 -12.62 15.66
N HIS A 319 25.78 -11.50 14.97
CA HIS A 319 25.27 -11.36 13.62
C HIS A 319 25.85 -12.44 12.69
N PRO A 320 25.06 -13.03 11.75
CA PRO A 320 25.55 -14.14 10.94
C PRO A 320 26.72 -13.78 9.98
N LEU A 321 26.91 -12.49 9.72
CA LEU A 321 28.06 -11.96 8.95
C LEU A 321 29.09 -11.26 9.85
N ALA A 322 29.17 -11.59 11.15
CA ALA A 322 30.21 -11.09 12.04
C ALA A 322 31.61 -11.39 11.47
N GLY A 323 32.53 -10.43 11.57
CA GLY A 323 33.84 -10.49 10.93
C GLY A 323 33.88 -10.00 9.48
N HIS A 324 32.72 -9.66 8.90
CA HIS A 324 32.57 -9.15 7.53
C HIS A 324 31.97 -7.72 7.51
N GLY A 325 32.21 -6.96 8.58
CA GLY A 325 31.70 -5.59 8.73
C GLY A 325 30.36 -5.50 9.48
N TYR A 326 29.88 -6.60 10.06
CA TYR A 326 28.63 -6.67 10.84
C TYR A 326 28.92 -7.10 12.28
N GLU A 327 29.46 -6.17 13.07
CA GLU A 327 29.91 -6.47 14.44
C GLU A 327 28.80 -6.27 15.50
N GLN A 328 27.60 -5.85 15.08
CA GLN A 328 26.47 -5.71 15.98
C GLN A 328 26.00 -7.06 16.51
N SER A 329 25.53 -7.08 17.75
CA SER A 329 24.88 -8.24 18.34
C SER A 329 23.40 -8.32 17.97
N ALA A 330 22.83 -9.52 18.04
CA ALA A 330 21.42 -9.80 17.85
C ALA A 330 20.86 -10.37 19.18
N PRO A 331 20.37 -9.54 20.11
CA PRO A 331 19.70 -9.99 21.32
C PRO A 331 18.39 -10.69 20.99
N ILE A 332 17.97 -11.63 21.84
CA ILE A 332 16.69 -12.32 21.74
C ILE A 332 15.66 -11.60 22.62
N PHE A 333 14.51 -11.24 22.05
CA PHE A 333 13.39 -10.62 22.74
C PHE A 333 12.12 -11.46 22.58
N GLU A 334 11.19 -11.32 23.51
CA GLU A 334 9.85 -11.87 23.36
C GLU A 334 9.05 -11.07 22.33
N GLY A 335 8.31 -11.75 21.46
CA GLY A 335 7.41 -11.16 20.48
C GLY A 335 6.11 -11.94 20.38
N ASP A 336 4.98 -11.29 20.63
CA ASP A 336 3.65 -11.91 20.60
C ASP A 336 3.22 -12.37 19.21
N PHE A 337 3.87 -11.85 18.16
CA PHE A 337 3.63 -12.22 16.75
C PHE A 337 4.35 -13.51 16.33
N VAL A 338 5.21 -14.07 17.16
CA VAL A 338 5.94 -15.30 16.85
C VAL A 338 5.02 -16.51 16.94
N THR A 339 4.93 -17.27 15.85
CA THR A 339 4.08 -18.46 15.74
C THR A 339 4.89 -19.72 15.43
N THR A 340 4.24 -20.87 15.49
CA THR A 340 4.79 -22.18 15.09
C THR A 340 4.11 -22.75 13.84
N GLU A 341 3.59 -21.88 12.96
CA GLU A 341 2.93 -22.31 11.73
C GLU A 341 3.94 -22.67 10.62
N GLN A 342 5.08 -21.97 10.59
CA GLN A 342 6.18 -22.24 9.65
C GLN A 342 7.50 -21.67 10.15
N GLY A 343 8.61 -22.07 9.51
CA GLY A 343 9.95 -21.56 9.82
C GLY A 343 10.64 -22.31 10.96
N THR A 344 11.07 -21.61 12.00
CA THR A 344 11.85 -22.16 13.11
C THR A 344 11.30 -21.77 14.49
N GLY A 345 10.25 -20.95 14.56
CA GLY A 345 9.78 -20.36 15.81
C GLY A 345 10.65 -19.20 16.32
N PHE A 346 11.69 -18.84 15.58
CA PHE A 346 12.46 -17.62 15.79
C PHE A 346 12.34 -16.73 14.56
N VAL A 347 12.14 -15.44 14.80
CA VAL A 347 12.01 -14.42 13.73
C VAL A 347 13.20 -13.47 13.82
N HIS A 348 13.92 -13.33 12.70
CA HIS A 348 14.96 -12.30 12.62
C HIS A 348 14.32 -10.90 12.55
N ILE A 349 14.87 -9.94 13.30
CA ILE A 349 14.31 -8.60 13.44
C ILE A 349 15.19 -7.58 12.71
N ALA A 350 14.62 -6.95 11.68
CA ALA A 350 15.23 -5.83 10.95
C ALA A 350 14.30 -4.60 11.03
N PRO A 351 14.47 -3.72 12.04
CA PRO A 351 13.52 -2.62 12.34
C PRO A 351 13.27 -1.64 11.19
N GLY A 352 14.15 -1.61 10.19
CA GLY A 352 13.97 -0.82 8.97
C GLY A 352 13.05 -1.44 7.92
N HIS A 353 12.67 -2.72 8.07
CA HIS A 353 12.07 -3.53 7.00
C HIS A 353 10.85 -4.36 7.41
N GLY A 354 10.24 -4.09 8.56
CA GLY A 354 9.01 -4.72 9.04
C GLY A 354 8.31 -3.87 10.09
N GLU A 355 6.97 -3.88 10.12
CA GLU A 355 6.20 -3.11 11.10
C GLU A 355 6.32 -3.70 12.51
N GLU A 356 6.23 -5.03 12.62
CA GLU A 356 6.41 -5.75 13.89
C GLU A 356 7.84 -5.64 14.39
N ASP A 357 8.83 -5.76 13.47
CA ASP A 357 10.25 -5.56 13.74
C ASP A 357 10.53 -4.16 14.29
N PHE A 358 9.89 -3.16 13.68
CA PHE A 358 10.01 -1.76 14.11
C PHE A 358 9.39 -1.54 15.50
N ALA A 359 8.18 -2.08 15.74
CA ALA A 359 7.50 -1.97 17.02
C ALA A 359 8.31 -2.61 18.15
N LEU A 360 8.83 -3.82 17.92
CA LEU A 360 9.73 -4.51 18.86
C LEU A 360 11.02 -3.72 19.07
N GLY A 361 11.59 -3.20 17.97
CA GLY A 361 12.79 -2.37 18.00
C GLY A 361 12.61 -1.09 18.84
N GLN A 362 11.47 -0.41 18.70
CA GLN A 362 11.15 0.77 19.52
C GLN A 362 11.00 0.42 21.01
N ALA A 363 10.31 -0.68 21.32
CA ALA A 363 10.11 -1.11 22.71
C ALA A 363 11.44 -1.40 23.42
N HIS A 364 12.46 -1.84 22.68
CA HIS A 364 13.78 -2.20 23.23
C HIS A 364 14.89 -1.20 22.87
N GLY A 365 14.55 -0.04 22.28
CA GLY A 365 15.53 1.01 21.96
C GLY A 365 16.56 0.61 20.89
N LEU A 366 16.18 -0.28 19.98
CA LEU A 366 17.06 -0.70 18.88
C LEU A 366 17.22 0.39 17.82
N GLU A 367 18.40 0.44 17.20
CA GLU A 367 18.64 1.28 16.04
C GLU A 367 17.77 0.85 14.84
N VAL A 368 17.27 1.83 14.10
CA VAL A 368 16.59 1.62 12.83
C VAL A 368 17.54 2.01 11.69
N PRO A 369 18.33 1.08 11.13
CA PRO A 369 19.33 1.43 10.14
C PRO A 369 18.70 1.76 8.79
N ASP A 370 19.15 2.85 8.14
CA ASP A 370 18.78 3.18 6.76
C ASP A 370 19.68 2.39 5.79
N THR A 371 19.38 1.11 5.62
CA THR A 371 20.19 0.20 4.79
C THR A 371 19.93 0.33 3.31
N VAL A 372 18.71 0.75 2.90
CA VAL A 372 18.26 0.74 1.50
C VAL A 372 17.77 2.11 1.09
N GLY A 373 18.31 2.62 -0.02
CA GLY A 373 17.96 3.89 -0.62
C GLY A 373 16.57 3.91 -1.28
N PRO A 374 16.12 5.09 -1.75
CA PRO A 374 14.78 5.25 -2.34
C PRO A 374 14.60 4.45 -3.64
N ASP A 375 15.67 4.15 -4.35
CA ASP A 375 15.69 3.36 -5.58
C ASP A 375 15.80 1.84 -5.33
N GLY A 376 15.78 1.40 -4.06
CA GLY A 376 15.91 0.00 -3.68
C GLY A 376 17.35 -0.52 -3.70
N THR A 377 18.36 0.34 -3.81
CA THR A 377 19.77 -0.07 -3.72
C THR A 377 20.28 0.05 -2.28
N PHE A 378 21.16 -0.85 -1.88
CA PHE A 378 21.83 -0.72 -0.60
C PHE A 378 22.69 0.55 -0.57
N ASN A 379 22.59 1.29 0.53
CA ASN A 379 23.39 2.50 0.74
C ASN A 379 24.90 2.19 0.79
N ALA A 380 25.72 3.19 0.45
CA ALA A 380 27.17 3.04 0.29
C ALA A 380 27.91 2.54 1.56
N TRP A 381 27.31 2.73 2.74
CA TRP A 381 27.88 2.29 4.01
C TRP A 381 27.60 0.83 4.38
N VAL A 382 26.69 0.14 3.63
CA VAL A 382 26.32 -1.26 3.93
C VAL A 382 27.42 -2.19 3.44
N PRO A 383 28.12 -2.92 4.34
CA PRO A 383 29.22 -3.78 3.96
C PRO A 383 28.78 -4.87 2.99
N LEU A 384 29.66 -5.30 2.10
CA LEU A 384 29.48 -6.36 1.09
C LEU A 384 28.43 -6.07 0.00
N PHE A 385 27.38 -5.28 0.29
CA PHE A 385 26.22 -5.16 -0.58
C PHE A 385 25.97 -3.75 -1.11
N ALA A 386 26.82 -2.77 -0.78
CA ALA A 386 26.72 -1.38 -1.24
C ALA A 386 26.45 -1.28 -2.75
N GLY A 387 25.42 -0.52 -3.15
CA GLY A 387 25.02 -0.31 -4.54
C GLY A 387 24.28 -1.48 -5.20
N LEU A 388 24.10 -2.61 -4.52
CA LEU A 388 23.32 -3.74 -5.03
C LEU A 388 21.83 -3.49 -4.81
N HIS A 389 21.02 -3.70 -5.85
CA HIS A 389 19.56 -3.56 -5.74
C HIS A 389 18.94 -4.78 -5.02
N VAL A 390 18.00 -4.55 -4.12
CA VAL A 390 17.39 -5.59 -3.26
C VAL A 390 16.77 -6.74 -4.04
N TYR A 391 16.17 -6.51 -5.20
CA TYR A 391 15.62 -7.56 -6.06
C TYR A 391 16.67 -8.52 -6.63
N LYS A 392 17.94 -8.16 -6.56
CA LYS A 392 19.08 -8.97 -7.01
C LYS A 392 19.97 -9.44 -5.86
N ALA A 393 19.61 -9.10 -4.62
CA ALA A 393 20.45 -9.29 -3.46
C ALA A 393 20.39 -10.68 -2.84
N ALA A 394 19.32 -11.46 -3.07
CA ALA A 394 19.14 -12.77 -2.46
C ALA A 394 20.34 -13.70 -2.71
N GLY A 395 20.78 -13.86 -3.96
CA GLY A 395 21.91 -14.68 -4.32
C GLY A 395 23.22 -14.25 -3.65
N PRO A 396 23.66 -12.99 -3.79
CA PRO A 396 24.84 -12.47 -3.09
C PRO A 396 24.80 -12.59 -1.57
N VAL A 397 23.63 -12.34 -0.93
CA VAL A 397 23.48 -12.51 0.53
C VAL A 397 23.61 -14.00 0.92
N MET A 398 22.95 -14.90 0.19
CA MET A 398 23.09 -16.35 0.42
C MET A 398 24.54 -16.80 0.28
N LYS A 399 25.27 -16.29 -0.72
CA LYS A 399 26.68 -16.61 -0.91
C LYS A 399 27.54 -16.10 0.26
N ALA A 400 27.33 -14.89 0.73
CA ALA A 400 28.04 -14.35 1.88
C ALA A 400 27.77 -15.15 3.17
N LEU A 401 26.52 -15.58 3.39
CA LEU A 401 26.14 -16.43 4.53
C LEU A 401 26.80 -17.83 4.42
N GLU A 402 26.90 -18.37 3.22
CA GLU A 402 27.59 -19.64 2.97
C GLU A 402 29.08 -19.54 3.25
N ASP A 403 29.73 -18.48 2.74
CA ASP A 403 31.16 -18.21 2.95
C ASP A 403 31.49 -17.96 4.44
N ALA A 404 30.58 -17.29 5.16
CA ALA A 404 30.66 -17.12 6.62
C ALA A 404 30.33 -18.41 7.39
N GLY A 405 29.88 -19.47 6.72
CA GLY A 405 29.50 -20.73 7.33
C GLY A 405 28.23 -20.65 8.17
N THR A 406 27.36 -19.66 7.96
CA THR A 406 26.15 -19.42 8.74
C THR A 406 24.86 -19.83 8.01
N LEU A 407 24.91 -20.09 6.72
CA LEU A 407 23.80 -20.64 5.97
C LEU A 407 23.57 -22.11 6.36
N ILE A 408 22.32 -22.49 6.64
CA ILE A 408 21.92 -23.88 6.95
C ILE A 408 21.26 -24.54 5.74
N ALA A 409 20.34 -23.83 5.09
CA ALA A 409 19.66 -24.31 3.89
C ALA A 409 19.10 -23.15 3.05
N ARG A 410 18.80 -23.45 1.78
CA ARG A 410 18.12 -22.57 0.82
C ARG A 410 16.82 -23.22 0.39
N GLY A 411 15.83 -22.41 0.09
CA GLY A 411 14.56 -22.88 -0.45
C GLY A 411 13.89 -21.83 -1.31
N ARG A 412 12.66 -22.14 -1.74
CA ARG A 412 11.77 -21.23 -2.46
C ARG A 412 10.37 -21.37 -1.93
N LEU A 413 9.67 -20.26 -1.85
CA LEU A 413 8.28 -20.22 -1.42
C LEU A 413 7.47 -19.38 -2.41
N VAL A 414 6.36 -19.96 -2.88
CA VAL A 414 5.33 -19.21 -3.62
C VAL A 414 4.31 -18.71 -2.62
N HIS A 415 4.14 -17.42 -2.52
CA HIS A 415 3.21 -16.81 -1.58
C HIS A 415 2.62 -15.51 -2.15
N SER A 416 1.52 -15.06 -1.55
CA SER A 416 0.91 -13.77 -1.85
C SER A 416 1.85 -12.64 -1.41
N TYR A 417 2.25 -11.75 -2.33
CA TYR A 417 3.24 -10.71 -2.09
C TYR A 417 2.72 -9.34 -2.57
N PRO A 418 2.97 -8.26 -1.84
CA PRO A 418 2.49 -6.93 -2.20
C PRO A 418 3.22 -6.37 -3.44
N HIS A 419 2.44 -5.85 -4.37
CA HIS A 419 2.92 -5.21 -5.59
C HIS A 419 2.28 -3.82 -5.73
N SER A 420 2.99 -2.90 -6.38
CA SER A 420 2.40 -1.62 -6.77
C SER A 420 1.26 -1.83 -7.75
N TRP A 421 0.12 -1.22 -7.48
CA TRP A 421 -1.04 -1.25 -8.39
C TRP A 421 -0.73 -0.66 -9.78
N ARG A 422 0.29 0.20 -9.88
CA ARG A 422 0.65 0.92 -11.11
C ARG A 422 1.76 0.24 -11.91
N SER A 423 2.95 0.11 -11.33
CA SER A 423 4.09 -0.52 -12.00
C SER A 423 4.02 -2.04 -12.03
N LYS A 424 3.15 -2.65 -11.19
CA LYS A 424 3.08 -4.10 -10.95
C LYS A 424 4.39 -4.70 -10.40
N ALA A 425 5.31 -3.84 -9.96
CA ALA A 425 6.56 -4.27 -9.35
C ALA A 425 6.35 -4.67 -7.88
N PRO A 426 7.12 -5.63 -7.34
CA PRO A 426 7.09 -5.98 -5.94
C PRO A 426 7.42 -4.78 -5.05
N LEU A 427 6.82 -4.71 -3.88
CA LEU A 427 7.09 -3.68 -2.89
C LEU A 427 8.10 -4.18 -1.86
N ILE A 428 8.67 -3.24 -1.12
CA ILE A 428 9.50 -3.52 0.04
C ILE A 428 8.98 -2.71 1.23
N PHE A 429 9.24 -3.17 2.46
CA PHE A 429 9.18 -2.30 3.62
C PHE A 429 10.48 -1.50 3.72
N ARG A 430 10.37 -0.18 3.85
CA ARG A 430 11.48 0.73 4.02
C ARG A 430 11.17 1.78 5.09
N ALA A 431 11.98 1.85 6.14
CA ALA A 431 11.89 2.93 7.11
C ALA A 431 12.36 4.24 6.47
N THR A 432 11.49 5.23 6.49
CA THR A 432 11.78 6.57 5.96
C THR A 432 10.95 7.61 6.71
N PRO A 433 11.46 8.84 6.90
CA PRO A 433 10.65 9.90 7.48
C PRO A 433 9.44 10.23 6.62
N GLN A 434 8.25 10.08 7.19
CA GLN A 434 6.97 10.32 6.53
C GLN A 434 6.08 11.20 7.40
N TRP A 435 5.02 11.76 6.79
CA TRP A 435 3.96 12.46 7.50
C TRP A 435 2.76 11.56 7.70
N PHE A 436 2.27 11.51 8.93
CA PHE A 436 1.16 10.66 9.33
C PHE A 436 0.07 11.48 10.00
N ILE A 437 -1.18 11.08 9.81
CA ILE A 437 -2.32 11.52 10.60
C ILE A 437 -2.63 10.42 11.61
N ARG A 438 -2.62 10.76 12.90
CA ARG A 438 -2.96 9.83 13.98
C ARG A 438 -4.42 9.41 13.88
N MET A 439 -4.67 8.12 13.89
CA MET A 439 -6.03 7.58 13.98
C MET A 439 -6.56 7.60 15.42
N ASP A 440 -5.66 7.42 16.37
CA ASP A 440 -5.93 7.42 17.81
C ASP A 440 -5.28 8.64 18.48
N GLY A 441 -5.58 8.87 19.75
CA GLY A 441 -5.06 10.01 20.52
C GLY A 441 -6.12 11.09 20.79
N PRO A 442 -5.73 12.35 21.09
CA PRO A 442 -6.68 13.39 21.53
C PRO A 442 -7.85 13.64 20.57
N GLU A 443 -7.60 13.58 19.27
CA GLU A 443 -8.63 13.80 18.25
C GLU A 443 -9.53 12.58 18.04
N ASN A 444 -9.08 11.38 18.42
CA ASN A 444 -9.85 10.13 18.33
C ASN A 444 -10.60 9.97 16.99
N ILE A 445 -9.88 10.10 15.88
CA ILE A 445 -10.47 10.03 14.52
C ILE A 445 -11.13 8.67 14.29
N ARG A 446 -10.49 7.57 14.74
CA ARG A 446 -11.05 6.21 14.65
C ARG A 446 -12.39 6.11 15.37
N GLY A 447 -12.47 6.53 16.62
CA GLY A 447 -13.71 6.46 17.40
C GLY A 447 -14.82 7.32 16.79
N LYS A 448 -14.51 8.54 16.32
CA LYS A 448 -15.46 9.41 15.62
C LYS A 448 -15.98 8.77 14.33
N ALA A 449 -15.09 8.16 13.54
CA ALA A 449 -15.46 7.48 12.30
C ALA A 449 -16.36 6.26 12.56
N LEU A 450 -16.03 5.43 13.55
CA LEU A 450 -16.83 4.27 13.92
C LEU A 450 -18.24 4.67 14.44
N ALA A 451 -18.31 5.74 15.22
CA ALA A 451 -19.60 6.29 15.67
C ALA A 451 -20.44 6.77 14.48
N ALA A 452 -19.85 7.52 13.55
CA ALA A 452 -20.55 7.97 12.34
C ALA A 452 -21.00 6.79 11.45
N ILE A 453 -20.20 5.72 11.34
CA ILE A 453 -20.57 4.50 10.61
C ILE A 453 -21.78 3.82 11.28
N ALA A 454 -21.81 3.78 12.62
CA ALA A 454 -22.93 3.18 13.35
C ALA A 454 -24.26 3.91 13.10
N GLU A 455 -24.23 5.23 12.99
CA GLU A 455 -25.40 6.08 12.73
C GLU A 455 -25.80 6.15 11.24
N THR A 456 -24.90 5.77 10.34
CA THR A 456 -25.15 5.85 8.89
C THR A 456 -26.02 4.70 8.40
N GLY A 457 -27.02 5.02 7.55
CA GLY A 457 -27.80 4.02 6.83
C GLY A 457 -27.01 3.41 5.68
N PHE A 458 -26.89 2.07 5.64
CA PHE A 458 -26.18 1.36 4.55
C PHE A 458 -27.15 0.55 3.68
N VAL A 459 -27.02 0.71 2.36
CA VAL A 459 -27.73 -0.09 1.36
C VAL A 459 -26.69 -0.60 0.34
N PRO A 460 -26.37 -1.88 0.34
CA PRO A 460 -26.82 -2.96 1.24
C PRO A 460 -26.18 -2.90 2.65
N ALA A 461 -26.85 -3.46 3.64
CA ALA A 461 -26.42 -3.42 5.05
C ALA A 461 -25.00 -3.95 5.31
N ARG A 462 -24.54 -4.93 4.53
CA ARG A 462 -23.17 -5.51 4.61
C ARG A 462 -22.04 -4.47 4.41
N GLY A 463 -22.34 -3.34 3.78
CA GLY A 463 -21.39 -2.24 3.63
C GLY A 463 -20.91 -1.68 4.97
N ARG A 464 -21.80 -1.67 6.00
CA ARG A 464 -21.45 -1.21 7.35
C ARG A 464 -20.33 -2.04 7.96
N THR A 465 -20.51 -3.37 8.01
CA THR A 465 -19.50 -4.29 8.61
C THR A 465 -18.16 -4.15 7.92
N ARG A 466 -18.13 -4.13 6.59
CA ARG A 466 -16.89 -3.99 5.83
C ARG A 466 -16.17 -2.68 6.14
N LEU A 467 -16.90 -1.56 6.14
CA LEU A 467 -16.28 -0.25 6.39
C LEU A 467 -15.81 -0.12 7.84
N ALA A 468 -16.59 -0.64 8.81
CA ALA A 468 -16.21 -0.65 10.23
C ALA A 468 -14.89 -1.43 10.44
N SER A 469 -14.80 -2.67 9.93
CA SER A 469 -13.58 -3.47 10.05
C SER A 469 -12.35 -2.78 9.42
N MET A 470 -12.52 -2.12 8.27
CA MET A 470 -11.43 -1.36 7.64
C MET A 470 -10.96 -0.20 8.51
N VAL A 471 -11.87 0.48 9.23
CA VAL A 471 -11.52 1.60 10.12
C VAL A 471 -10.93 1.10 11.44
N GLU A 472 -11.46 0.00 11.98
CA GLU A 472 -10.97 -0.61 13.24
C GLU A 472 -9.49 -1.02 13.15
N GLN A 473 -9.10 -1.61 12.03
CA GLN A 473 -7.75 -2.14 11.83
C GLN A 473 -6.78 -1.15 11.18
N ARG A 474 -7.26 0.04 10.79
CA ARG A 474 -6.44 0.98 10.02
C ARG A 474 -5.30 1.55 10.88
N PRO A 475 -4.02 1.44 10.45
CA PRO A 475 -2.91 2.13 11.10
C PRO A 475 -3.01 3.65 10.92
N ASP A 476 -2.12 4.40 11.56
CA ASP A 476 -1.98 5.85 11.29
C ASP A 476 -1.83 6.09 9.80
N TRP A 477 -2.54 7.09 9.30
CA TRP A 477 -2.61 7.33 7.87
C TRP A 477 -1.36 8.04 7.35
N CYS A 478 -0.51 7.33 6.59
CA CYS A 478 0.60 7.94 5.86
C CYS A 478 0.07 8.80 4.71
N VAL A 479 0.21 10.12 4.82
CA VAL A 479 -0.30 11.08 3.84
C VAL A 479 0.75 11.62 2.90
N SER A 480 2.05 11.49 3.23
CA SER A 480 3.13 11.94 2.35
C SER A 480 3.38 10.97 1.19
N ARG A 481 3.72 11.55 0.05
CA ARG A 481 4.20 10.86 -1.15
C ARG A 481 5.39 11.64 -1.71
N GLN A 482 6.33 10.95 -2.32
CA GLN A 482 7.50 11.54 -2.96
C GLN A 482 7.19 11.78 -4.44
N ARG A 483 6.17 12.61 -4.69
CA ARG A 483 5.66 12.93 -6.02
C ARG A 483 5.73 14.42 -6.30
N ALA A 484 6.03 14.77 -7.56
CA ALA A 484 6.05 16.16 -8.00
C ALA A 484 4.63 16.69 -8.29
N TRP A 485 3.71 15.82 -8.76
CA TRP A 485 2.34 16.21 -9.12
C TRP A 485 1.36 15.90 -7.98
N GLY A 486 0.96 16.95 -7.27
CA GLY A 486 0.05 16.88 -6.12
C GLY A 486 0.04 18.19 -5.34
N VAL A 487 -0.76 18.25 -4.28
CA VAL A 487 -0.74 19.34 -3.31
C VAL A 487 0.38 19.07 -2.30
N PRO A 488 1.39 19.92 -2.17
CA PRO A 488 2.49 19.71 -1.24
C PRO A 488 2.03 19.86 0.22
N ILE A 489 2.67 19.10 1.12
CA ILE A 489 2.50 19.29 2.57
C ILE A 489 3.33 20.49 2.99
N THR A 490 2.70 21.66 3.06
CA THR A 490 3.35 22.94 3.34
C THR A 490 3.48 23.19 4.83
N VAL A 491 4.33 22.43 5.51
CA VAL A 491 4.60 22.53 6.93
C VAL A 491 6.02 23.00 7.16
N PHE A 492 6.20 24.09 7.89
CA PHE A 492 7.51 24.54 8.35
C PHE A 492 7.93 23.72 9.57
N VAL A 493 9.18 23.25 9.56
CA VAL A 493 9.75 22.38 10.59
C VAL A 493 11.01 23.05 11.13
N GLU A 494 11.16 23.10 12.45
CA GLU A 494 12.39 23.56 13.06
C GLU A 494 13.54 22.57 12.75
N ARG A 495 14.68 23.08 12.31
CA ARG A 495 15.78 22.23 11.81
C ARG A 495 16.44 21.35 12.89
N ARG A 496 16.44 21.79 14.14
CA ARG A 496 17.13 21.06 15.24
C ARG A 496 16.23 20.02 15.87
N SER A 497 15.00 20.41 16.23
CA SER A 497 14.08 19.55 16.96
C SER A 497 13.24 18.65 16.02
N GLY A 498 13.07 19.05 14.75
CA GLY A 498 12.13 18.42 13.85
C GLY A 498 10.66 18.78 14.13
N GLU A 499 10.40 19.68 15.08
CA GLU A 499 9.04 20.06 15.46
C GLU A 499 8.35 20.92 14.40
N PRO A 500 7.10 20.61 14.04
CA PRO A 500 6.34 21.39 13.08
C PRO A 500 5.79 22.69 13.70
N LEU A 501 5.84 23.77 12.95
CA LEU A 501 5.26 25.05 13.33
C LEU A 501 3.73 24.98 13.26
N ARG A 502 3.08 25.16 14.41
CA ARG A 502 1.61 25.19 14.56
C ARG A 502 1.12 26.62 14.73
N ASP A 503 1.11 27.38 13.62
CA ASP A 503 0.69 28.78 13.61
C ASP A 503 -0.49 28.99 12.66
N PRO A 504 -1.69 29.37 13.18
CA PRO A 504 -2.87 29.61 12.35
C PRO A 504 -2.69 30.72 11.32
N ALA A 505 -1.90 31.77 11.64
CA ALA A 505 -1.68 32.88 10.72
C ALA A 505 -0.80 32.46 9.53
N VAL A 506 0.21 31.63 9.78
CA VAL A 506 1.04 31.04 8.72
C VAL A 506 0.19 30.13 7.82
N MET A 507 -0.66 29.26 8.41
CA MET A 507 -1.55 28.40 7.63
C MET A 507 -2.54 29.20 6.78
N ALA A 508 -3.12 30.27 7.32
CA ALA A 508 -4.03 31.14 6.56
C ALA A 508 -3.34 31.78 5.34
N ARG A 509 -2.08 32.20 5.48
CA ARG A 509 -1.28 32.74 4.36
C ARG A 509 -1.01 31.70 3.29
N ILE A 510 -0.68 30.45 3.68
CA ILE A 510 -0.48 29.34 2.74
C ILE A 510 -1.77 29.08 1.94
N VAL A 511 -2.90 28.96 2.63
CA VAL A 511 -4.21 28.74 1.99
C VAL A 511 -4.57 29.89 1.03
N ALA A 512 -4.29 31.13 1.41
CA ALA A 512 -4.53 32.29 0.55
C ALA A 512 -3.66 32.28 -0.71
N ALA A 513 -2.39 31.88 -0.59
CA ALA A 513 -1.50 31.73 -1.75
C ALA A 513 -2.02 30.63 -2.71
N PHE A 514 -2.42 29.47 -2.18
CA PHE A 514 -3.01 28.41 -3.01
C PHE A 514 -4.33 28.83 -3.67
N ALA A 515 -5.17 29.61 -3.00
CA ALA A 515 -6.40 30.12 -3.59
C ALA A 515 -6.15 31.07 -4.78
N ALA A 516 -5.05 31.83 -4.74
CA ALA A 516 -4.69 32.81 -5.77
C ALA A 516 -3.89 32.18 -6.92
N GLU A 517 -2.94 31.27 -6.65
CA GLU A 517 -1.91 30.84 -7.59
C GLU A 517 -1.83 29.30 -7.72
N GLY A 518 -2.58 28.56 -6.90
CA GLY A 518 -2.54 27.11 -6.85
C GLY A 518 -1.34 26.56 -6.10
N ALA A 519 -1.14 25.24 -6.19
CA ALA A 519 -0.05 24.52 -5.52
C ALA A 519 1.35 24.80 -6.13
N ASP A 520 1.41 25.61 -7.18
CA ASP A 520 2.67 26.05 -7.82
C ASP A 520 3.19 27.38 -7.22
N ALA A 521 2.41 28.00 -6.34
CA ALA A 521 2.80 29.18 -5.58
C ALA A 521 4.03 28.91 -4.70
#